data_7f1f6355e9cd64a1104b2224be55aac6
#
_entry.id   7f1f6355e9cd64a1104b2224be55aac6
#
_cell.length_a   1.000
_cell.length_b   1.000
_cell.length_c   1.000
_cell.angle_alpha   90.00
_cell.angle_beta   90.00
_cell.angle_gamma   90.00
#
_symmetry.space_group_name_H-M   'P 1'
#
loop_
_entity.id
_entity.type
_entity.pdbx_description
1 polymer ?
#
loop_
_entity_poly.entity_id
_entity_poly.type
_entity_poly.pdbx_seq_one_letter_code
_entity_poly.pdbx_strand_id
1 'polypeptide(L)'
;GTVTGAIATVWQDWSITEGKQGDEKWGCIQKPEQLEETLGNLGITKDKEIILIGETLDGWGDDARLLWELRAAGYEDVKMVDGGWKALKDSGIKTQFLASKPEPAEVKIDEIDYSHVMTTEELQKNYDEYKIVDVRTDEEYEGAILYDEAKGGHLPGAIHIRYTDLFDDAG
;
A
#
# COMPACT_ATOMS: atom_id res chain seq x y z
N GLY A 1 -17.09 -3.37 11.74
CA GLY A 1 -16.85 -2.18 12.57
C GLY A 1 -15.44 -1.65 12.41
N THR A 2 -15.15 -0.50 12.98
CA THR A 2 -13.83 0.15 12.91
C THR A 2 -13.45 0.71 14.29
N VAL A 3 -12.21 1.10 14.49
CA VAL A 3 -11.77 1.81 15.71
C VAL A 3 -12.52 3.13 15.83
N THR A 4 -12.91 3.49 17.05
CA THR A 4 -13.61 4.76 17.29
C THR A 4 -12.72 5.93 16.88
N GLY A 5 -13.25 6.79 16.03
CA GLY A 5 -12.53 7.95 15.50
C GLY A 5 -11.79 7.68 14.18
N ALA A 6 -11.60 6.42 13.79
CA ALA A 6 -10.94 6.10 12.51
C ALA A 6 -11.80 6.49 11.31
N ILE A 7 -11.15 7.01 10.28
CA ILE A 7 -11.72 7.19 8.95
C ILE A 7 -11.49 5.92 8.12
N ALA A 8 -12.30 5.70 7.10
CA ALA A 8 -12.11 4.59 6.17
C ALA A 8 -11.66 5.10 4.81
N THR A 9 -10.71 4.41 4.22
CA THR A 9 -10.24 4.63 2.86
C THR A 9 -9.82 3.30 2.25
N VAL A 10 -9.67 3.27 0.95
CA VAL A 10 -9.16 2.11 0.20
C VAL A 10 -7.99 2.58 -0.66
N TRP A 11 -7.04 1.68 -0.95
CA TRP A 11 -5.83 2.04 -1.70
C TRP A 11 -6.14 2.59 -3.11
N GLN A 12 -7.26 2.17 -3.71
CA GLN A 12 -7.68 2.65 -5.03
C GLN A 12 -7.96 4.16 -5.05
N ASP A 13 -8.42 4.72 -3.92
CA ASP A 13 -8.69 6.16 -3.83
C ASP A 13 -7.39 7.00 -3.91
N TRP A 14 -6.23 6.39 -3.64
CA TRP A 14 -4.91 7.03 -3.62
C TRP A 14 -4.10 6.75 -4.88
N SER A 15 -4.62 5.92 -5.76
CA SER A 15 -3.92 5.40 -6.93
C SER A 15 -4.56 5.85 -8.23
N ILE A 16 -3.82 5.76 -9.31
CA ILE A 16 -4.33 5.94 -10.67
C ILE A 16 -5.10 4.66 -11.02
N THR A 17 -6.42 4.76 -11.11
CA THR A 17 -7.32 3.66 -11.45
C THR A 17 -8.06 3.88 -12.77
N GLU A 18 -7.66 4.91 -13.53
CA GLU A 18 -8.16 5.16 -14.88
C GLU A 18 -7.70 4.05 -15.82
N GLY A 19 -8.63 3.57 -16.68
CA GLY A 19 -8.37 2.44 -17.55
C GLY A 19 -8.81 1.12 -16.92
N LYS A 20 -8.03 0.08 -17.11
CA LYS A 20 -8.28 -1.25 -16.54
C LYS A 20 -7.02 -1.83 -15.91
N GLN A 21 -7.21 -2.76 -15.00
CA GLN A 21 -6.13 -3.53 -14.40
C GLN A 21 -5.24 -4.15 -15.49
N GLY A 22 -3.92 -4.06 -15.31
CA GLY A 22 -2.93 -4.46 -16.30
C GLY A 22 -2.46 -3.35 -17.23
N ASP A 23 -3.12 -2.19 -17.28
CA ASP A 23 -2.60 -1.03 -18.01
C ASP A 23 -1.37 -0.46 -17.29
N GLU A 24 -0.40 0.07 -18.04
CA GLU A 24 0.94 0.48 -17.56
C GLU A 24 0.95 1.36 -16.31
N LYS A 25 -0.02 2.27 -16.19
CA LYS A 25 -0.12 3.20 -15.06
C LYS A 25 -1.18 2.83 -14.04
N TRP A 26 -1.93 1.79 -14.30
CA TRP A 26 -2.98 1.37 -13.38
C TRP A 26 -2.37 0.90 -12.06
N GLY A 27 -2.92 1.40 -10.96
CA GLY A 27 -2.41 1.10 -9.64
C GLY A 27 -1.16 1.88 -9.22
N CYS A 28 -0.62 2.78 -10.04
CA CYS A 28 0.47 3.67 -9.61
C CYS A 28 -0.04 4.74 -8.65
N ILE A 29 0.85 5.27 -7.82
CA ILE A 29 0.54 6.42 -6.95
C ILE A 29 0.06 7.62 -7.77
N GLN A 30 -0.90 8.36 -7.24
CA GLN A 30 -1.40 9.59 -7.86
C GLN A 30 -0.30 10.64 -8.01
N LYS A 31 -0.51 11.57 -8.94
CA LYS A 31 0.34 12.77 -9.03
C LYS A 31 0.15 13.65 -7.79
N PRO A 32 1.15 14.52 -7.45
CA PRO A 32 1.08 15.37 -6.27
C PRO A 32 -0.27 16.10 -6.10
N GLU A 33 -0.77 16.73 -7.14
CA GLU A 33 -1.99 17.54 -7.07
C GLU A 33 -3.25 16.68 -6.80
N GLN A 34 -3.31 15.49 -7.35
CA GLN A 34 -4.42 14.55 -7.12
C GLN A 34 -4.35 13.98 -5.70
N LEU A 35 -3.14 13.62 -5.25
CA LEU A 35 -2.93 13.09 -3.90
C LEU A 35 -3.19 14.15 -2.82
N GLU A 36 -2.83 15.43 -3.07
CA GLU A 36 -3.21 16.57 -2.21
C GLU A 36 -4.72 16.63 -2.01
N GLU A 37 -5.50 16.51 -3.08
CA GLU A 37 -6.96 16.52 -3.03
C GLU A 37 -7.48 15.30 -2.24
N THR A 38 -6.96 14.10 -2.52
CA THR A 38 -7.36 12.87 -1.83
C THR A 38 -7.08 12.96 -0.34
N LEU A 39 -5.84 13.30 0.06
CA LEU A 39 -5.44 13.40 1.46
C LEU A 39 -6.12 14.59 2.16
N GLY A 40 -6.30 15.69 1.45
CA GLY A 40 -7.04 16.85 1.94
C GLY A 40 -8.49 16.53 2.27
N ASN A 41 -9.20 15.81 1.40
CA ASN A 41 -10.57 15.36 1.64
C ASN A 41 -10.68 14.40 2.83
N LEU A 42 -9.64 13.62 3.10
CA LEU A 42 -9.55 12.72 4.25
C LEU A 42 -9.06 13.43 5.53
N GLY A 43 -8.59 14.68 5.43
CA GLY A 43 -8.04 15.43 6.55
C GLY A 43 -6.70 14.89 7.06
N ILE A 44 -5.94 14.21 6.19
CA ILE A 44 -4.65 13.60 6.52
C ILE A 44 -3.55 14.65 6.30
N THR A 45 -3.12 15.29 7.38
CA THR A 45 -2.13 16.38 7.36
C THR A 45 -0.78 15.93 7.94
N LYS A 46 0.31 16.59 7.53
CA LYS A 46 1.68 16.23 7.95
C LYS A 46 2.04 16.59 9.40
N ASP A 47 1.22 17.40 10.05
CA ASP A 47 1.41 17.83 11.44
C ASP A 47 0.86 16.85 12.49
N LYS A 48 0.28 15.73 12.05
CA LYS A 48 -0.28 14.70 12.92
C LYS A 48 0.35 13.34 12.66
N GLU A 49 0.50 12.57 13.72
CA GLU A 49 0.83 11.14 13.60
C GLU A 49 -0.32 10.40 12.91
N ILE A 50 0.01 9.61 11.89
CA ILE A 50 -0.92 8.78 11.13
C ILE A 50 -0.75 7.34 11.56
N ILE A 51 -1.83 6.70 11.96
CA ILE A 51 -1.86 5.27 12.31
C ILE A 51 -2.71 4.54 11.28
N LEU A 52 -2.08 3.65 10.53
CA LEU A 52 -2.72 2.80 9.54
C LEU A 52 -3.16 1.48 10.18
N ILE A 53 -4.37 1.07 9.89
CA ILE A 53 -4.96 -0.18 10.38
C ILE A 53 -5.40 -0.99 9.16
N GLY A 54 -4.73 -2.09 8.92
CA GLY A 54 -5.05 -3.02 7.84
C GLY A 54 -5.43 -4.40 8.36
N GLU A 55 -5.66 -5.29 7.43
CA GLU A 55 -5.86 -6.73 7.65
C GLU A 55 -4.54 -7.42 7.29
N THR A 56 -3.69 -7.74 8.24
CA THR A 56 -2.35 -8.29 7.99
C THR A 56 -2.33 -9.53 7.08
N LEU A 57 -2.54 -10.71 7.64
CA LEU A 57 -2.50 -11.97 6.88
C LEU A 57 -3.68 -12.16 5.94
N ASP A 58 -4.86 -11.66 6.32
CA ASP A 58 -6.10 -11.77 5.53
C ASP A 58 -6.25 -10.63 4.52
N GLY A 59 -5.36 -9.65 4.55
CA GLY A 59 -5.32 -8.49 3.66
C GLY A 59 -4.28 -8.64 2.55
N TRP A 60 -4.27 -7.68 1.66
CA TRP A 60 -3.38 -7.62 0.50
C TRP A 60 -2.14 -6.75 0.75
N GLY A 61 -1.90 -6.34 2.01
CA GLY A 61 -0.85 -5.38 2.36
C GLY A 61 -1.21 -3.93 2.03
N ASP A 62 -2.50 -3.60 2.02
CA ASP A 62 -3.00 -2.25 1.69
C ASP A 62 -2.44 -1.19 2.64
N ASP A 63 -2.33 -1.50 3.92
CA ASP A 63 -1.75 -0.62 4.93
C ASP A 63 -0.27 -0.35 4.68
N ALA A 64 0.51 -1.36 4.31
CA ALA A 64 1.91 -1.21 3.93
C ALA A 64 2.06 -0.35 2.66
N ARG A 65 1.15 -0.52 1.70
CA ARG A 65 1.08 0.31 0.52
C ARG A 65 0.82 1.77 0.86
N LEU A 66 -0.19 2.06 1.68
CA LEU A 66 -0.51 3.42 2.09
C LEU A 66 0.61 4.03 2.95
N LEU A 67 1.30 3.22 3.78
CA LEU A 67 2.49 3.66 4.50
C LEU A 67 3.58 4.16 3.54
N TRP A 68 3.85 3.37 2.49
CA TRP A 68 4.82 3.74 1.48
C TRP A 68 4.40 5.02 0.73
N GLU A 69 3.14 5.12 0.30
CA GLU A 69 2.62 6.29 -0.42
C GLU A 69 2.70 7.57 0.42
N LEU A 70 2.35 7.52 1.71
CA LEU A 70 2.49 8.65 2.63
C LEU A 70 3.94 9.06 2.81
N ARG A 71 4.85 8.10 3.01
CA ARG A 71 6.28 8.40 3.13
C ARG A 71 6.84 9.01 1.86
N ALA A 72 6.47 8.49 0.69
CA ALA A 72 6.84 9.05 -0.60
C ALA A 72 6.32 10.48 -0.80
N ALA A 73 5.15 10.80 -0.22
CA ALA A 73 4.57 12.15 -0.21
C ALA A 73 5.13 13.07 0.89
N GLY A 74 6.15 12.62 1.63
CA GLY A 74 6.85 13.41 2.64
C GLY A 74 6.21 13.44 4.03
N TYR A 75 5.39 12.43 4.38
CA TYR A 75 4.90 12.24 5.74
C TYR A 75 5.91 11.43 6.55
N GLU A 76 6.44 11.99 7.62
CA GLU A 76 7.47 11.35 8.45
C GLU A 76 6.86 10.48 9.55
N ASP A 77 5.78 10.93 10.16
CA ASP A 77 5.17 10.29 11.33
C ASP A 77 3.99 9.39 10.92
N VAL A 78 4.31 8.28 10.28
CA VAL A 78 3.34 7.28 9.82
C VAL A 78 3.73 5.91 10.35
N LYS A 79 2.77 5.22 10.98
CA LYS A 79 2.94 3.90 11.56
C LYS A 79 1.83 2.95 11.11
N MET A 80 2.10 1.67 11.14
CA MET A 80 1.11 0.61 10.99
C MET A 80 0.89 -0.08 12.33
N VAL A 81 -0.29 -0.64 12.51
CA VAL A 81 -0.59 -1.48 13.68
C VAL A 81 -0.06 -2.89 13.41
N ASP A 82 0.88 -3.33 14.26
CA ASP A 82 1.34 -4.71 14.28
C ASP A 82 0.20 -5.66 14.65
N GLY A 83 -0.03 -6.71 13.84
CA GLY A 83 -1.20 -7.57 13.93
C GLY A 83 -2.52 -6.95 13.46
N GLY A 84 -2.51 -5.73 12.92
CA GLY A 84 -3.60 -5.06 12.24
C GLY A 84 -4.91 -4.96 13.03
N TRP A 85 -6.00 -5.02 12.30
CA TRP A 85 -7.35 -4.94 12.88
C TRP A 85 -7.64 -6.06 13.89
N LYS A 86 -7.15 -7.27 13.63
CA LYS A 86 -7.36 -8.40 14.53
C LYS A 86 -6.75 -8.15 15.90
N ALA A 87 -5.49 -7.73 15.97
CA ALA A 87 -4.80 -7.43 17.23
C ALA A 87 -5.51 -6.32 18.01
N LEU A 88 -5.95 -5.27 17.35
CA LEU A 88 -6.71 -4.19 17.97
C LEU A 88 -8.05 -4.68 18.55
N LYS A 89 -8.76 -5.48 17.80
CA LYS A 89 -10.03 -6.06 18.28
C LYS A 89 -9.83 -6.95 19.50
N ASP A 90 -8.80 -7.80 19.48
CA ASP A 90 -8.47 -8.71 20.58
C ASP A 90 -7.97 -7.96 21.82
N SER A 91 -7.35 -6.79 21.65
CA SER A 91 -6.96 -5.90 22.76
C SER A 91 -8.15 -5.23 23.49
N GLY A 92 -9.36 -5.33 22.95
CA GLY A 92 -10.54 -4.68 23.48
C GLY A 92 -10.62 -3.18 23.21
N ILE A 93 -9.92 -2.69 22.20
CA ILE A 93 -10.01 -1.28 21.79
C ILE A 93 -11.46 -0.88 21.50
N LYS A 94 -11.80 0.35 21.80
CA LYS A 94 -13.16 0.84 21.56
C LYS A 94 -13.45 0.94 20.08
N THR A 95 -14.52 0.30 19.64
CA THR A 95 -14.96 0.24 18.26
C THR A 95 -16.30 0.93 18.04
N GLN A 96 -16.59 1.25 16.78
CA GLN A 96 -17.87 1.78 16.34
C GLN A 96 -18.30 1.07 15.04
N PHE A 97 -19.58 1.14 14.71
CA PHE A 97 -20.15 0.42 13.56
C PHE A 97 -19.74 1.06 12.21
N LEU A 98 -19.80 2.37 12.13
CA LEU A 98 -19.43 3.13 10.93
C LEU A 98 -18.11 3.87 11.17
N ALA A 99 -17.32 4.05 10.12
CA ALA A 99 -16.16 4.92 10.15
C ALA A 99 -16.56 6.37 10.45
N SER A 100 -15.65 7.12 11.06
CA SER A 100 -15.83 8.53 11.28
C SER A 100 -15.82 9.30 9.95
N LYS A 101 -16.62 10.35 9.88
CA LYS A 101 -16.57 11.25 8.73
C LYS A 101 -15.28 12.07 8.82
N PRO A 102 -14.46 12.11 7.75
CA PRO A 102 -13.28 12.96 7.74
C PRO A 102 -13.64 14.45 7.79
N GLU A 103 -12.76 15.23 8.38
CA GLU A 103 -12.81 16.69 8.35
C GLU A 103 -11.75 17.15 7.32
N PRO A 104 -12.16 17.70 6.17
CA PRO A 104 -11.22 18.14 5.13
C PRO A 104 -10.23 19.18 5.64
N ALA A 105 -9.01 19.11 5.14
CA ALA A 105 -7.92 20.04 5.48
C ALA A 105 -7.12 20.39 4.21
N GLU A 106 -6.36 21.47 4.28
CA GLU A 106 -5.41 21.81 3.23
C GLU A 106 -4.15 20.96 3.37
N VAL A 107 -3.77 20.30 2.28
CA VAL A 107 -2.57 19.45 2.19
C VAL A 107 -1.70 19.95 1.04
N LYS A 108 -0.37 19.96 1.25
CA LYS A 108 0.60 20.32 0.22
C LYS A 108 1.63 19.21 0.05
N ILE A 109 1.82 18.77 -1.20
CA ILE A 109 2.80 17.78 -1.62
C ILE A 109 3.63 18.39 -2.74
N ASP A 110 4.87 18.77 -2.44
CA ASP A 110 5.74 19.41 -3.41
C ASP A 110 6.23 18.43 -4.47
N GLU A 111 6.57 17.21 -4.04
CA GLU A 111 7.03 16.14 -4.91
C GLU A 111 6.75 14.75 -4.29
N ILE A 112 6.77 13.73 -5.12
CA ILE A 112 6.75 12.31 -4.69
C ILE A 112 8.17 11.77 -4.76
N ASP A 113 8.65 11.19 -3.67
CA ASP A 113 9.95 10.51 -3.62
C ASP A 113 9.84 9.11 -4.25
N TYR A 114 10.38 8.97 -5.45
CA TYR A 114 10.45 7.68 -6.18
C TYR A 114 11.77 6.93 -5.95
N SER A 115 12.62 7.32 -5.00
CA SER A 115 13.94 6.70 -4.77
C SER A 115 13.86 5.20 -4.42
N HIS A 116 12.70 4.74 -3.96
CA HIS A 116 12.44 3.32 -3.65
C HIS A 116 11.60 2.62 -4.73
N VAL A 117 11.47 3.22 -5.90
CA VAL A 117 10.74 2.65 -7.04
C VAL A 117 11.73 2.41 -8.17
N MET A 118 11.59 1.29 -8.84
CA MET A 118 12.39 0.94 -10.01
C MET A 118 11.47 0.79 -11.23
N THR A 119 11.87 1.40 -12.34
CA THR A 119 11.16 1.21 -13.60
C THR A 119 11.57 -0.11 -14.28
N THR A 120 10.70 -0.61 -15.15
CA THR A 120 11.01 -1.80 -15.95
C THR A 120 12.27 -1.60 -16.79
N GLU A 121 12.46 -0.42 -17.37
CA GLU A 121 13.63 -0.07 -18.18
C GLU A 121 14.92 -0.07 -17.37
N GLU A 122 14.89 0.48 -16.15
CA GLU A 122 16.06 0.45 -15.24
C GLU A 122 16.43 -0.96 -14.86
N LEU A 123 15.43 -1.77 -14.47
CA LEU A 123 15.64 -3.17 -14.11
C LEU A 123 16.23 -3.95 -15.29
N GLN A 124 15.67 -3.81 -16.49
CA GLN A 124 16.19 -4.48 -17.69
C GLN A 124 17.61 -4.09 -18.03
N LYS A 125 17.95 -2.80 -17.89
CA LYS A 125 19.27 -2.27 -18.22
C LYS A 125 20.37 -2.78 -17.30
N ASN A 126 20.06 -2.95 -16.01
CA ASN A 126 21.04 -3.27 -14.97
C ASN A 126 20.70 -4.59 -14.25
N TYR A 127 20.04 -5.51 -14.95
CA TYR A 127 19.45 -6.72 -14.37
C TYR A 127 20.42 -7.52 -13.48
N ASP A 128 21.65 -7.71 -13.95
CA ASP A 128 22.68 -8.50 -13.27
C ASP A 128 23.24 -7.83 -12.00
N GLU A 129 22.94 -6.55 -11.78
CA GLU A 129 23.40 -5.80 -10.61
C GLU A 129 22.48 -5.97 -9.39
N TYR A 130 21.27 -6.54 -9.58
CA TYR A 130 20.25 -6.61 -8.57
C TYR A 130 20.05 -8.02 -8.00
N LYS A 131 19.67 -8.07 -6.74
CA LYS A 131 19.01 -9.22 -6.13
C LYS A 131 17.52 -9.03 -6.26
N ILE A 132 16.88 -9.91 -7.00
CA ILE A 132 15.43 -9.87 -7.22
C ILE A 132 14.76 -10.81 -6.22
N VAL A 133 13.79 -10.28 -5.49
CA VAL A 133 12.95 -11.06 -4.58
C VAL A 133 11.52 -10.95 -5.07
N ASP A 134 10.91 -12.08 -5.39
CA ASP A 134 9.50 -12.18 -5.73
C ASP A 134 8.71 -12.49 -4.47
N VAL A 135 7.80 -11.60 -4.09
CA VAL A 135 7.03 -11.68 -2.84
C VAL A 135 5.60 -12.17 -3.03
N ARG A 136 5.24 -12.53 -4.27
CA ARG A 136 3.91 -12.99 -4.64
C ARG A 136 3.59 -14.38 -4.12
N THR A 137 2.38 -14.86 -4.35
CA THR A 137 1.95 -16.22 -4.01
C THR A 137 2.70 -17.30 -4.82
N ASP A 138 2.64 -18.54 -4.33
CA ASP A 138 3.25 -19.67 -5.04
C ASP A 138 2.66 -19.83 -6.44
N GLU A 139 1.34 -19.68 -6.57
CA GLU A 139 0.65 -19.82 -7.86
C GLU A 139 1.09 -18.76 -8.87
N GLU A 140 1.22 -17.49 -8.45
CA GLU A 140 1.70 -16.42 -9.31
C GLU A 140 3.16 -16.62 -9.73
N TYR A 141 4.00 -17.03 -8.79
CA TYR A 141 5.41 -17.33 -9.06
C TYR A 141 5.56 -18.48 -10.06
N GLU A 142 4.72 -19.51 -9.96
CA GLU A 142 4.69 -20.68 -10.85
C GLU A 142 4.03 -20.38 -12.21
N GLY A 143 3.37 -19.25 -12.38
CA GLY A 143 2.88 -18.81 -13.67
C GLY A 143 1.38 -18.63 -13.81
N ALA A 144 0.62 -18.67 -12.72
CA ALA A 144 -0.79 -18.31 -12.78
C ALA A 144 -0.97 -16.84 -13.19
N ILE A 145 -1.97 -16.58 -14.01
CA ILE A 145 -2.42 -15.24 -14.39
C ILE A 145 -3.73 -15.01 -13.64
N LEU A 146 -3.68 -14.25 -12.55
CA LEU A 146 -4.80 -14.04 -11.64
C LEU A 146 -5.40 -12.64 -11.75
N TYR A 147 -4.63 -11.66 -12.23
CA TYR A 147 -4.97 -10.25 -12.20
C TYR A 147 -4.76 -9.55 -13.56
N ASP A 148 -5.05 -10.24 -14.65
CA ASP A 148 -4.87 -9.75 -16.03
C ASP A 148 -3.42 -9.43 -16.43
N GLU A 149 -2.43 -10.04 -15.78
CA GLU A 149 -1.03 -9.92 -16.17
C GLU A 149 -0.85 -10.37 -17.63
N ALA A 150 -0.06 -9.63 -18.38
CA ALA A 150 0.22 -9.95 -19.78
C ALA A 150 0.93 -11.31 -19.94
N LYS A 151 1.61 -11.79 -18.89
CA LYS A 151 2.38 -13.03 -18.89
C LYS A 151 2.53 -13.58 -17.46
N GLY A 152 2.33 -14.87 -17.28
CA GLY A 152 2.61 -15.56 -16.03
C GLY A 152 4.08 -15.91 -15.85
N GLY A 153 4.45 -16.32 -14.64
CA GLY A 153 5.79 -16.71 -14.24
C GLY A 153 6.53 -15.64 -13.45
N HIS A 154 7.82 -15.84 -13.29
CA HIS A 154 8.69 -14.97 -12.50
C HIS A 154 9.92 -14.53 -13.28
N LEU A 155 10.61 -13.52 -12.77
CA LEU A 155 11.85 -13.02 -13.36
C LEU A 155 12.99 -14.04 -13.17
N PRO A 156 13.85 -14.26 -14.18
CA PRO A 156 14.94 -15.21 -14.11
C PRO A 156 15.84 -14.97 -12.89
N GLY A 157 16.07 -16.00 -12.07
CA GLY A 157 16.92 -15.91 -10.89
C GLY A 157 16.30 -15.18 -9.68
N ALA A 158 15.03 -14.85 -9.74
CA ALA A 158 14.33 -14.30 -8.58
C ALA A 158 14.29 -15.30 -7.42
N ILE A 159 14.55 -14.80 -6.23
CA ILE A 159 14.37 -15.54 -4.97
C ILE A 159 12.92 -15.42 -4.58
N HIS A 160 12.25 -16.55 -4.35
CA HIS A 160 10.85 -16.52 -3.94
C HIS A 160 10.76 -16.52 -2.40
N ILE A 161 10.15 -15.49 -1.84
CA ILE A 161 9.81 -15.34 -0.42
C ILE A 161 8.45 -14.66 -0.38
N ARG A 162 7.39 -15.39 -0.08
CA ARG A 162 6.06 -14.78 0.00
C ARG A 162 6.04 -13.72 1.10
N TYR A 163 5.38 -12.59 0.85
CA TYR A 163 5.27 -11.55 1.88
C TYR A 163 4.62 -12.09 3.17
N THR A 164 3.71 -13.06 3.06
CA THR A 164 3.06 -13.73 4.20
C THR A 164 4.02 -14.55 5.06
N ASP A 165 5.17 -14.99 4.52
CA ASP A 165 6.19 -15.74 5.28
C ASP A 165 6.99 -14.85 6.23
N LEU A 166 6.81 -13.51 6.15
CA LEU A 166 7.45 -12.53 7.02
C LEU A 166 6.65 -12.26 8.30
N PHE A 167 5.46 -12.81 8.39
CA PHE A 167 4.58 -12.68 9.55
C PHE A 167 4.56 -13.98 10.35
N ASP A 168 4.35 -13.86 11.66
CA ASP A 168 4.02 -15.00 12.51
C ASP A 168 2.51 -15.26 12.54
N ASP A 169 2.06 -16.24 13.34
CA ASP A 169 0.64 -16.62 13.43
C ASP A 169 -0.24 -15.50 14.03
N ALA A 170 0.35 -14.46 14.58
CA ALA A 170 -0.37 -13.32 15.13
C ALA A 170 -0.55 -12.18 14.10
N GLY A 171 0.24 -12.18 13.04
CA GLY A 171 0.21 -11.21 11.92
C GLY A 171 1.23 -10.12 12.00
#